data_7f3e2ae33710a6961d03ed274bbc7e8e
#
_entry.id   7f3e2ae33710a6961d03ed274bbc7e8e
#
_cell.length_a   1.000
_cell.length_b   1.000
_cell.length_c   1.000
_cell.angle_alpha   90.00
_cell.angle_beta   90.00
_cell.angle_gamma   90.00
#
_symmetry.space_group_name_H-M   'P 1'
#
loop_
_entity.id
_entity.type
_entity.pdbx_description
1 polymer ?
#
loop_
_entity_poly.entity_id
_entity_poly.type
_entity_poly.pdbx_seq_one_letter_code
_entity_poly.pdbx_strand_id
1 'polypeptide(L)'
;MRFLLVLCMLLGSSSVFADAYLELYQKAGWPQQQRHFASALEQAQLRYKNTLPTAIYQTLLENSNKRFATAAMHQRGQKALRQNLDNPNSALAFFDSAIGQKVSAAEVAATHPEQLQRYAAGLPAIAADATRRLLIRHLANALPASQSGAEVTLALGSVAADSLSQMLPGLMGAEQANALLESQRQRLLTEIEANIDNTLLHVYRDLSDAELEEFVSFAQSPEGQAYYQAAFKTLQASLRNPQ
;
A
#
# COMPACT_ATOMS: atom_id res chain seq x y z
N MET A 1 49.38 27.26 1.10
CA MET A 1 48.60 26.19 0.42
C MET A 1 48.26 25.07 1.41
N ARG A 2 47.39 25.31 2.39
CA ARG A 2 47.04 24.28 3.45
C ARG A 2 45.57 24.39 3.92
N PHE A 3 44.67 25.06 3.18
CA PHE A 3 43.28 25.29 3.58
C PHE A 3 42.23 24.71 2.59
N LEU A 4 42.62 23.85 1.65
CA LEU A 4 41.68 23.35 0.61
C LEU A 4 41.31 21.86 0.80
N LEU A 5 41.68 21.21 1.90
CA LEU A 5 41.50 19.76 2.14
C LEU A 5 40.41 19.40 3.16
N VAL A 6 39.74 20.41 3.76
CA VAL A 6 38.71 20.15 4.80
C VAL A 6 37.27 20.23 4.27
N LEU A 7 37.03 20.74 3.08
CA LEU A 7 35.66 20.95 2.54
C LEU A 7 35.09 19.74 1.80
N CYS A 8 35.86 18.70 1.52
CA CYS A 8 35.38 17.51 0.80
C CYS A 8 34.77 16.39 1.67
N MET A 9 34.82 16.50 3.00
CA MET A 9 34.32 15.42 3.89
C MET A 9 32.86 15.60 4.37
N LEU A 10 32.17 16.67 4.01
CA LEU A 10 30.79 16.92 4.43
C LEU A 10 29.72 16.58 3.37
N LEU A 11 30.11 16.14 2.18
CA LEU A 11 29.17 15.77 1.12
C LEU A 11 28.90 14.25 0.99
N GLY A 12 29.55 13.43 1.83
CA GLY A 12 29.43 11.97 1.74
C GLY A 12 28.26 11.36 2.51
N SER A 13 27.59 12.10 3.39
CA SER A 13 26.59 11.50 4.29
C SER A 13 25.17 11.44 3.71
N SER A 14 24.86 12.25 2.72
CA SER A 14 23.49 12.31 2.16
C SER A 14 23.17 11.17 1.18
N SER A 15 24.17 10.59 0.54
CA SER A 15 23.96 9.51 -0.43
C SER A 15 23.65 8.17 0.24
N VAL A 16 24.24 7.88 1.41
CA VAL A 16 24.01 6.61 2.12
C VAL A 16 22.57 6.51 2.65
N PHE A 17 22.03 7.60 3.20
CA PHE A 17 20.64 7.61 3.68
C PHE A 17 19.61 7.61 2.52
N ALA A 18 19.94 8.20 1.38
CA ALA A 18 19.08 8.14 0.19
C ALA A 18 18.97 6.72 -0.35
N ASP A 19 20.05 5.97 -0.33
CA ASP A 19 20.08 4.57 -0.76
C ASP A 19 19.31 3.66 0.21
N ALA A 20 19.40 3.88 1.53
CA ALA A 20 18.68 3.08 2.51
C ALA A 20 17.15 3.17 2.37
N TYR A 21 16.58 4.33 2.06
CA TYR A 21 15.15 4.46 1.78
C TYR A 21 14.75 3.77 0.49
N LEU A 22 15.55 3.89 -0.55
CA LEU A 22 15.29 3.21 -1.83
C LEU A 22 15.40 1.70 -1.66
N GLU A 23 16.43 1.24 -0.95
CA GLU A 23 16.63 -0.17 -0.65
C GLU A 23 15.47 -0.74 0.19
N LEU A 24 15.06 -0.05 1.26
CA LEU A 24 13.89 -0.41 2.06
C LEU A 24 12.63 -0.50 1.18
N TYR A 25 12.39 0.49 0.34
CA TYR A 25 11.24 0.52 -0.58
C TYR A 25 11.23 -0.70 -1.51
N GLN A 26 12.39 -1.12 -2.00
CA GLN A 26 12.53 -2.30 -2.85
C GLN A 26 12.32 -3.60 -2.07
N LYS A 27 12.97 -3.75 -0.91
CA LYS A 27 12.92 -4.97 -0.08
C LYS A 27 11.53 -5.20 0.52
N ALA A 28 10.81 -4.14 0.87
CA ALA A 28 9.42 -4.22 1.32
C ALA A 28 8.40 -4.49 0.18
N GLY A 29 8.85 -4.77 -1.04
CA GLY A 29 8.00 -5.23 -2.14
C GLY A 29 7.17 -4.16 -2.85
N TRP A 30 7.35 -2.87 -2.54
CA TRP A 30 6.56 -1.78 -3.13
C TRP A 30 6.52 -1.80 -4.66
N PRO A 31 7.64 -1.98 -5.40
CA PRO A 31 7.63 -1.99 -6.86
C PRO A 31 6.75 -3.10 -7.44
N GLN A 32 6.75 -4.27 -6.81
CA GLN A 32 5.94 -5.41 -7.23
C GLN A 32 4.45 -5.16 -6.97
N GLN A 33 4.11 -4.72 -5.76
CA GLN A 33 2.73 -4.43 -5.39
C GLN A 33 2.12 -3.32 -6.27
N GLN A 34 2.89 -2.31 -6.67
CA GLN A 34 2.41 -1.27 -7.58
C GLN A 34 2.20 -1.78 -9.02
N ARG A 35 3.00 -2.75 -9.49
CA ARG A 35 2.70 -3.44 -10.76
C ARG A 35 1.41 -4.23 -10.68
N HIS A 36 1.16 -4.92 -9.55
CA HIS A 36 -0.10 -5.64 -9.33
C HIS A 36 -1.29 -4.68 -9.27
N PHE A 37 -1.12 -3.51 -8.65
CA PHE A 37 -2.13 -2.45 -8.67
C PHE A 37 -2.44 -1.98 -10.10
N ALA A 38 -1.44 -1.81 -10.97
CA ALA A 38 -1.66 -1.43 -12.36
C ALA A 38 -2.53 -2.46 -13.10
N SER A 39 -2.33 -3.75 -12.86
CA SER A 39 -3.18 -4.81 -13.41
C SER A 39 -4.60 -4.77 -12.84
N ALA A 40 -4.76 -4.50 -11.54
CA ALA A 40 -6.08 -4.33 -10.93
C ALA A 40 -6.81 -3.08 -11.46
N LEU A 41 -6.08 -2.00 -11.74
CA LEU A 41 -6.62 -0.80 -12.38
C LEU A 41 -7.16 -1.09 -13.76
N GLU A 42 -6.43 -1.84 -14.58
CA GLU A 42 -6.88 -2.24 -15.92
C GLU A 42 -8.19 -3.03 -15.84
N GLN A 43 -8.30 -3.98 -14.91
CA GLN A 43 -9.54 -4.72 -14.68
C GLN A 43 -10.70 -3.82 -14.20
N ALA A 44 -10.41 -2.84 -13.35
CA ALA A 44 -11.39 -1.86 -12.90
C ALA A 44 -11.88 -0.98 -14.06
N GLN A 45 -10.98 -0.54 -14.95
CA GLN A 45 -11.31 0.22 -16.15
C GLN A 45 -12.20 -0.58 -17.11
N LEU A 46 -11.87 -1.84 -17.36
CA LEU A 46 -12.63 -2.72 -18.28
C LEU A 46 -14.09 -2.89 -17.88
N ARG A 47 -14.46 -2.80 -16.61
CA ARG A 47 -15.86 -2.87 -16.14
C ARG A 47 -16.74 -1.76 -16.75
N TYR A 48 -16.12 -0.63 -17.09
CA TYR A 48 -16.84 0.54 -17.64
C TYR A 48 -16.87 0.59 -19.17
N LYS A 49 -16.13 -0.30 -19.86
CA LYS A 49 -15.98 -0.29 -21.32
C LYS A 49 -17.32 -0.34 -22.07
N ASN A 50 -18.25 -1.14 -21.58
CA ASN A 50 -19.55 -1.36 -22.22
C ASN A 50 -20.70 -0.60 -21.55
N THR A 51 -20.44 0.13 -20.47
CA THR A 51 -21.46 0.84 -19.69
C THR A 51 -21.39 2.36 -19.87
N LEU A 52 -20.23 2.88 -20.30
CA LEU A 52 -20.05 4.31 -20.55
C LEU A 52 -20.01 4.61 -22.05
N PRO A 53 -20.47 5.79 -22.47
CA PRO A 53 -20.23 6.30 -23.82
C PRO A 53 -18.72 6.33 -24.12
N THR A 54 -18.34 6.07 -25.37
CA THR A 54 -16.93 5.93 -25.78
C THR A 54 -16.06 7.12 -25.35
N ALA A 55 -16.53 8.34 -25.53
CA ALA A 55 -15.77 9.55 -25.16
C ALA A 55 -15.51 9.61 -23.64
N ILE A 56 -16.50 9.26 -22.81
CA ILE A 56 -16.38 9.22 -21.35
C ILE A 56 -15.40 8.12 -20.93
N TYR A 57 -15.50 6.95 -21.57
CA TYR A 57 -14.56 5.86 -21.30
C TYR A 57 -13.11 6.22 -21.66
N GLN A 58 -12.86 6.91 -22.77
CA GLN A 58 -11.52 7.38 -23.14
C GLN A 58 -10.98 8.36 -22.09
N THR A 59 -11.78 9.33 -21.65
CA THR A 59 -11.39 10.27 -20.58
C THR A 59 -11.09 9.53 -19.28
N LEU A 60 -11.88 8.51 -18.93
CA LEU A 60 -11.62 7.65 -17.76
C LEU A 60 -10.25 6.97 -17.88
N LEU A 61 -9.92 6.40 -19.03
CA LEU A 61 -8.62 5.77 -19.26
C LEU A 61 -7.46 6.77 -19.13
N GLU A 62 -7.56 7.91 -19.80
CA GLU A 62 -6.52 8.95 -19.77
C GLU A 62 -6.26 9.45 -18.34
N ASN A 63 -7.31 9.81 -17.61
CA ASN A 63 -7.19 10.35 -16.26
C ASN A 63 -6.63 9.32 -15.27
N SER A 64 -7.18 8.12 -15.29
CA SER A 64 -6.73 7.07 -14.38
C SER A 64 -5.32 6.57 -14.70
N ASN A 65 -4.95 6.42 -15.97
CA ASN A 65 -3.60 6.06 -16.38
C ASN A 65 -2.58 7.13 -16.00
N LYS A 66 -2.95 8.42 -16.11
CA LYS A 66 -2.11 9.53 -15.67
C LYS A 66 -1.93 9.55 -14.14
N ARG A 67 -3.04 9.41 -13.40
CA ARG A 67 -3.02 9.39 -11.93
C ARG A 67 -2.18 8.25 -11.38
N PHE A 68 -2.36 7.05 -11.93
CA PHE A 68 -1.77 5.80 -11.45
C PHE A 68 -0.61 5.30 -12.31
N ALA A 69 0.02 6.19 -13.11
CA ALA A 69 1.25 5.83 -13.81
C ALA A 69 2.30 5.31 -12.82
N THR A 70 2.83 4.11 -13.06
CA THR A 70 3.72 3.40 -12.13
C THR A 70 4.91 4.27 -11.70
N ALA A 71 5.56 4.97 -12.64
CA ALA A 71 6.67 5.86 -12.33
C ALA A 71 6.26 7.01 -11.39
N ALA A 72 5.08 7.60 -11.61
CA ALA A 72 4.56 8.68 -10.76
C ALA A 72 4.16 8.17 -9.36
N MET A 73 3.57 6.98 -9.28
CA MET A 73 3.27 6.31 -8.00
C MET A 73 4.55 6.03 -7.22
N HIS A 74 5.59 5.50 -7.87
CA HIS A 74 6.91 5.28 -7.26
C HIS A 74 7.51 6.57 -6.71
N GLN A 75 7.52 7.63 -7.52
CA GLN A 75 8.08 8.92 -7.11
C GLN A 75 7.36 9.50 -5.90
N ARG A 76 6.02 9.50 -5.91
CA ARG A 76 5.22 9.97 -4.77
C ARG A 76 5.43 9.10 -3.52
N GLY A 77 5.44 7.78 -3.69
CA GLY A 77 5.66 6.84 -2.59
C GLY A 77 7.04 6.98 -1.95
N GLN A 78 8.10 6.98 -2.74
CA GLN A 78 9.46 7.16 -2.22
C GLN A 78 9.65 8.50 -1.51
N LYS A 79 9.08 9.58 -2.06
CA LYS A 79 9.09 10.89 -1.41
C LYS A 79 8.37 10.85 -0.07
N ALA A 80 7.19 10.24 -0.01
CA ALA A 80 6.40 10.13 1.21
C ALA A 80 7.10 9.26 2.27
N LEU A 81 7.72 8.15 1.88
CA LEU A 81 8.49 7.31 2.81
C LEU A 81 9.61 8.12 3.49
N ARG A 82 10.40 8.89 2.71
CA ARG A 82 11.45 9.75 3.26
C ARG A 82 10.92 10.86 4.17
N GLN A 83 9.75 11.36 3.91
CA GLN A 83 9.14 12.43 4.70
C GLN A 83 8.49 11.97 6.01
N ASN A 84 8.13 10.69 6.11
CA ASN A 84 7.35 10.17 7.23
C ASN A 84 8.10 9.11 8.06
N LEU A 85 9.29 8.69 7.65
CA LEU A 85 10.14 7.76 8.38
C LEU A 85 11.48 8.44 8.65
N ASP A 86 11.76 8.76 9.90
CA ASP A 86 12.99 9.48 10.29
C ASP A 86 14.24 8.61 10.09
N ASN A 87 14.16 7.32 10.43
CA ASN A 87 15.27 6.38 10.33
C ASN A 87 14.83 5.07 9.67
N PRO A 88 15.31 4.75 8.45
CA PRO A 88 14.94 3.54 7.74
C PRO A 88 15.69 2.28 8.21
N ASN A 89 16.79 2.41 9.00
CA ASN A 89 17.74 1.33 9.20
C ASN A 89 17.15 0.11 9.91
N SER A 90 16.31 0.31 10.94
CA SER A 90 15.69 -0.81 11.67
C SER A 90 14.70 -1.57 10.79
N ALA A 91 13.88 -0.85 10.02
CA ALA A 91 12.98 -1.48 9.06
C ALA A 91 13.76 -2.17 7.92
N LEU A 92 14.82 -1.54 7.41
CA LEU A 92 15.68 -2.14 6.39
C LEU A 92 16.34 -3.44 6.92
N ALA A 93 16.85 -3.43 8.14
CA ALA A 93 17.43 -4.63 8.77
C ALA A 93 16.39 -5.74 8.92
N PHE A 94 15.13 -5.41 9.27
CA PHE A 94 14.05 -6.39 9.32
C PHE A 94 13.75 -6.96 7.93
N PHE A 95 13.50 -6.13 6.92
CA PHE A 95 13.20 -6.61 5.56
C PHE A 95 14.38 -7.28 4.86
N ASP A 96 15.61 -7.08 5.36
CA ASP A 96 16.81 -7.80 4.91
C ASP A 96 16.97 -9.17 5.58
N SER A 97 16.34 -9.38 6.72
CA SER A 97 16.35 -10.67 7.43
C SER A 97 15.57 -11.74 6.69
N ALA A 98 15.81 -13.01 7.05
CA ALA A 98 15.10 -14.15 6.46
C ALA A 98 13.58 -14.06 6.67
N ILE A 99 13.13 -13.61 7.84
CA ILE A 99 11.70 -13.44 8.11
C ILE A 99 11.12 -12.25 7.35
N GLY A 100 11.80 -11.11 7.32
CA GLY A 100 11.32 -9.94 6.59
C GLY A 100 11.17 -10.19 5.08
N GLN A 101 12.08 -10.97 4.49
CA GLN A 101 11.97 -11.41 3.10
C GLN A 101 10.75 -12.31 2.87
N LYS A 102 10.47 -13.24 3.80
CA LYS A 102 9.25 -14.09 3.72
C LYS A 102 7.97 -13.27 3.87
N VAL A 103 7.94 -12.30 4.79
CA VAL A 103 6.81 -11.38 4.99
C VAL A 103 6.57 -10.59 3.70
N SER A 104 7.59 -9.92 3.16
CA SER A 104 7.49 -9.17 1.91
C SER A 104 7.02 -10.04 0.74
N ALA A 105 7.57 -11.26 0.62
CA ALA A 105 7.16 -12.21 -0.43
C ALA A 105 5.68 -12.63 -0.28
N ALA A 106 5.21 -12.88 0.95
CA ALA A 106 3.82 -13.24 1.23
C ALA A 106 2.85 -12.10 0.87
N GLU A 107 3.19 -10.87 1.25
CA GLU A 107 2.41 -9.67 0.93
C GLU A 107 2.36 -9.41 -0.59
N VAL A 108 3.50 -9.53 -1.28
CA VAL A 108 3.55 -9.42 -2.74
C VAL A 108 2.71 -10.51 -3.41
N ALA A 109 2.82 -11.76 -2.95
CA ALA A 109 2.03 -12.87 -3.49
C ALA A 109 0.52 -12.65 -3.28
N ALA A 110 0.10 -12.13 -2.12
CA ALA A 110 -1.31 -11.86 -1.82
C ALA A 110 -1.94 -10.81 -2.75
N THR A 111 -1.16 -9.86 -3.25
CA THR A 111 -1.63 -8.83 -4.20
C THR A 111 -1.57 -9.26 -5.67
N HIS A 112 -1.03 -10.47 -5.97
CA HIS A 112 -0.90 -10.95 -7.34
C HIS A 112 -2.27 -11.07 -8.03
N PRO A 113 -2.43 -10.61 -9.29
CA PRO A 113 -3.72 -10.62 -10.00
C PRO A 113 -4.43 -11.97 -10.01
N GLU A 114 -3.70 -13.06 -10.17
CA GLU A 114 -4.28 -14.42 -10.11
C GLU A 114 -4.85 -14.77 -8.74
N GLN A 115 -4.22 -14.33 -7.65
CA GLN A 115 -4.75 -14.54 -6.30
C GLN A 115 -6.01 -13.71 -6.07
N LEU A 116 -5.99 -12.44 -6.49
CA LEU A 116 -7.16 -11.56 -6.42
C LEU A 116 -8.33 -12.12 -7.22
N GLN A 117 -8.08 -12.66 -8.42
CA GLN A 117 -9.09 -13.31 -9.24
C GLN A 117 -9.61 -14.61 -8.59
N ARG A 118 -8.71 -15.45 -8.09
CA ARG A 118 -9.07 -16.73 -7.42
C ARG A 118 -10.00 -16.52 -6.25
N TYR A 119 -9.80 -15.45 -5.51
CA TYR A 119 -10.56 -15.12 -4.29
C TYR A 119 -11.54 -13.95 -4.48
N ALA A 120 -11.95 -13.67 -5.72
CA ALA A 120 -12.89 -12.59 -6.00
C ALA A 120 -14.25 -12.76 -5.31
N ALA A 121 -14.66 -14.00 -5.01
CA ALA A 121 -15.88 -14.32 -4.28
C ALA A 121 -15.70 -14.34 -2.74
N GLY A 122 -14.50 -14.00 -2.25
CA GLY A 122 -14.11 -14.03 -0.83
C GLY A 122 -13.11 -15.13 -0.51
N LEU A 123 -12.39 -14.95 0.59
CA LEU A 123 -11.42 -15.92 1.10
C LEU A 123 -12.15 -17.02 1.88
N PRO A 124 -11.87 -18.30 1.63
CA PRO A 124 -12.41 -19.38 2.48
C PRO A 124 -11.86 -19.24 3.91
N ALA A 125 -12.62 -19.71 4.88
CA ALA A 125 -12.17 -19.70 6.26
C ALA A 125 -10.99 -20.68 6.46
N ILE A 126 -9.94 -20.20 7.13
CA ILE A 126 -8.79 -21.02 7.52
C ILE A 126 -8.94 -21.43 8.99
N ALA A 127 -8.89 -22.75 9.23
CA ALA A 127 -8.77 -23.26 10.59
C ALA A 127 -7.36 -22.99 11.13
N ALA A 128 -7.30 -22.41 12.31
CA ALA A 128 -6.05 -22.13 13.02
C ALA A 128 -6.22 -22.45 14.52
N ASP A 129 -5.17 -22.90 15.17
CA ASP A 129 -5.17 -23.09 16.62
C ASP A 129 -5.18 -21.76 17.38
N ALA A 130 -5.24 -21.83 18.70
CA ALA A 130 -5.35 -20.64 19.56
C ALA A 130 -4.11 -19.74 19.49
N THR A 131 -2.92 -20.34 19.41
CA THR A 131 -1.64 -19.60 19.34
C THR A 131 -1.56 -18.80 18.05
N ARG A 132 -1.78 -19.47 16.92
CA ARG A 132 -1.76 -18.81 15.61
C ARG A 132 -2.80 -17.70 15.50
N ARG A 133 -4.03 -17.93 15.98
CA ARG A 133 -5.06 -16.88 16.02
C ARG A 133 -4.66 -15.68 16.87
N LEU A 134 -3.99 -15.89 18.00
CA LEU A 134 -3.49 -14.80 18.84
C LEU A 134 -2.40 -14.00 18.13
N LEU A 135 -1.43 -14.65 17.49
CA LEU A 135 -0.38 -13.99 16.72
C LEU A 135 -0.96 -13.14 15.56
N ILE A 136 -1.92 -13.70 14.83
CA ILE A 136 -2.62 -12.97 13.76
C ILE A 136 -3.40 -11.79 14.31
N ARG A 137 -4.07 -11.91 15.46
CA ARG A 137 -4.75 -10.78 16.10
C ARG A 137 -3.77 -9.67 16.52
N HIS A 138 -2.58 -10.04 17.00
CA HIS A 138 -1.52 -9.07 17.30
C HIS A 138 -1.08 -8.32 16.03
N LEU A 139 -0.90 -9.02 14.90
CA LEU A 139 -0.60 -8.37 13.62
C LEU A 139 -1.75 -7.48 13.14
N ALA A 140 -3.01 -7.93 13.23
CA ALA A 140 -4.17 -7.14 12.85
C ALA A 140 -4.25 -5.80 13.60
N ASN A 141 -3.81 -5.79 14.86
CA ASN A 141 -3.76 -4.58 15.68
C ASN A 141 -2.51 -3.71 15.42
N ALA A 142 -1.40 -4.32 14.99
CA ALA A 142 -0.13 -3.61 14.79
C ALA A 142 0.00 -3.03 13.37
N LEU A 143 -0.63 -3.64 12.38
CA LEU A 143 -0.53 -3.27 10.97
C LEU A 143 -1.72 -2.38 10.55
N PRO A 144 -1.51 -1.35 9.71
CA PRO A 144 -2.60 -0.58 9.11
C PRO A 144 -3.27 -1.33 7.94
N ALA A 145 -3.48 -2.65 8.08
CA ALA A 145 -3.91 -3.52 6.99
C ALA A 145 -5.33 -3.18 6.50
N SER A 146 -6.27 -2.96 7.42
CA SER A 146 -7.65 -2.59 7.06
C SER A 146 -7.71 -1.24 6.39
N GLN A 147 -7.00 -0.25 6.93
CA GLN A 147 -6.91 1.10 6.35
C GLN A 147 -6.29 1.05 4.95
N SER A 148 -5.20 0.28 4.78
CA SER A 148 -4.54 0.11 3.48
C SER A 148 -5.46 -0.54 2.46
N GLY A 149 -6.18 -1.58 2.84
CA GLY A 149 -7.18 -2.22 1.99
C GLY A 149 -8.30 -1.27 1.56
N ALA A 150 -8.81 -0.45 2.48
CA ALA A 150 -9.82 0.56 2.19
C ALA A 150 -9.30 1.62 1.20
N GLU A 151 -8.07 2.12 1.37
CA GLU A 151 -7.46 3.11 0.46
C GLU A 151 -7.33 2.56 -0.97
N VAL A 152 -6.84 1.31 -1.13
CA VAL A 152 -6.71 0.67 -2.44
C VAL A 152 -8.09 0.48 -3.09
N THR A 153 -9.07 0.01 -2.34
CA THR A 153 -10.44 -0.21 -2.84
C THR A 153 -11.09 1.09 -3.27
N LEU A 154 -10.94 2.16 -2.47
CA LEU A 154 -11.45 3.49 -2.82
C LEU A 154 -10.74 4.06 -4.04
N ALA A 155 -9.43 3.90 -4.16
CA ALA A 155 -8.66 4.38 -5.31
C ALA A 155 -9.14 3.73 -6.61
N LEU A 156 -9.36 2.40 -6.61
CA LEU A 156 -9.88 1.67 -7.76
C LEU A 156 -11.36 2.00 -8.04
N GLY A 157 -12.17 2.19 -6.99
CA GLY A 157 -13.58 2.54 -7.10
C GLY A 157 -13.82 3.97 -7.58
N SER A 158 -12.90 4.91 -7.29
CA SER A 158 -13.04 6.33 -7.66
C SER A 158 -12.78 6.61 -9.16
N VAL A 159 -12.24 5.67 -9.91
CA VAL A 159 -11.79 5.87 -11.31
C VAL A 159 -12.88 6.48 -12.21
N ALA A 160 -14.12 5.98 -12.10
CA ALA A 160 -15.24 6.52 -12.87
C ALA A 160 -15.76 7.85 -12.31
N ALA A 161 -15.85 7.97 -10.99
CA ALA A 161 -16.33 9.18 -10.33
C ALA A 161 -15.43 10.38 -10.59
N ASP A 162 -14.11 10.20 -10.52
CA ASP A 162 -13.11 11.23 -10.82
C ASP A 162 -13.25 11.76 -12.26
N SER A 163 -13.49 10.85 -13.23
CA SER A 163 -13.64 11.22 -14.63
C SER A 163 -14.94 11.98 -14.89
N LEU A 164 -16.05 11.55 -14.26
CA LEU A 164 -17.33 12.24 -14.36
C LEU A 164 -17.29 13.63 -13.71
N SER A 165 -16.63 13.77 -12.56
CA SER A 165 -16.48 15.06 -11.87
C SER A 165 -15.70 16.08 -12.70
N GLN A 166 -14.69 15.63 -13.45
CA GLN A 166 -13.90 16.51 -14.33
C GLN A 166 -14.71 16.96 -15.56
N MET A 167 -15.61 16.12 -16.07
CA MET A 167 -16.46 16.44 -17.23
C MET A 167 -17.65 17.33 -16.87
N LEU A 168 -18.15 17.25 -15.65
CA LEU A 168 -19.32 17.95 -15.16
C LEU A 168 -19.02 18.66 -13.83
N PRO A 169 -18.16 19.68 -13.86
CA PRO A 169 -17.81 20.44 -12.67
C PRO A 169 -19.08 21.10 -12.08
N GLY A 170 -19.31 20.89 -10.79
CA GLY A 170 -20.43 21.49 -10.06
C GLY A 170 -21.68 20.62 -9.92
N LEU A 171 -21.69 19.38 -10.44
CA LEU A 171 -22.81 18.46 -10.21
C LEU A 171 -22.99 18.08 -8.74
N MET A 172 -21.92 18.07 -7.98
CA MET A 172 -21.94 17.79 -6.54
C MET A 172 -21.03 18.79 -5.81
N GLY A 173 -21.51 19.40 -4.74
CA GLY A 173 -20.70 20.26 -3.90
C GLY A 173 -19.52 19.50 -3.29
N ALA A 174 -18.37 20.17 -3.13
CA ALA A 174 -17.15 19.54 -2.59
C ALA A 174 -17.39 18.91 -1.21
N GLU A 175 -18.21 19.54 -0.37
CA GLU A 175 -18.59 19.05 0.96
C GLU A 175 -19.40 17.74 0.89
N GLN A 176 -20.37 17.65 -0.04
CA GLN A 176 -21.18 16.45 -0.26
C GLN A 176 -20.32 15.30 -0.81
N ALA A 177 -19.41 15.59 -1.74
CA ALA A 177 -18.49 14.61 -2.28
C ALA A 177 -17.57 14.04 -1.20
N ASN A 178 -17.02 14.90 -0.34
CA ASN A 178 -16.17 14.49 0.78
C ASN A 178 -16.94 13.64 1.81
N ALA A 179 -18.15 14.05 2.17
CA ALA A 179 -19.01 13.29 3.08
C ALA A 179 -19.36 11.90 2.55
N LEU A 180 -19.63 11.79 1.23
CA LEU A 180 -19.88 10.51 0.58
C LEU A 180 -18.65 9.60 0.59
N LEU A 181 -17.46 10.15 0.26
CA LEU A 181 -16.21 9.40 0.28
C LEU A 181 -15.89 8.89 1.69
N GLU A 182 -16.08 9.74 2.72
CA GLU A 182 -15.84 9.34 4.10
C GLU A 182 -16.82 8.26 4.55
N SER A 183 -18.11 8.37 4.20
CA SER A 183 -19.10 7.33 4.45
C SER A 183 -18.76 6.00 3.77
N GLN A 184 -18.24 6.05 2.55
CA GLN A 184 -17.77 4.84 1.84
C GLN A 184 -16.55 4.25 2.52
N ARG A 185 -15.59 5.09 2.95
CA ARG A 185 -14.40 4.66 3.70
C ARG A 185 -14.77 3.91 4.97
N GLN A 186 -15.68 4.46 5.76
CA GLN A 186 -16.11 3.84 7.03
C GLN A 186 -16.80 2.48 6.80
N ARG A 187 -17.64 2.36 5.78
CA ARG A 187 -18.25 1.07 5.42
C ARG A 187 -17.22 0.04 5.01
N LEU A 188 -16.26 0.41 4.16
CA LEU A 188 -15.18 -0.47 3.74
C LEU A 188 -14.29 -0.90 4.90
N LEU A 189 -13.95 0.02 5.81
CA LEU A 189 -13.20 -0.32 7.01
C LEU A 189 -13.93 -1.36 7.85
N THR A 190 -15.22 -1.15 8.15
CA THR A 190 -16.02 -2.10 8.92
C THR A 190 -16.07 -3.49 8.25
N GLU A 191 -16.25 -3.54 6.93
CA GLU A 191 -16.27 -4.79 6.17
C GLU A 191 -14.91 -5.52 6.18
N ILE A 192 -13.83 -4.77 5.98
CA ILE A 192 -12.47 -5.33 5.98
C ILE A 192 -12.09 -5.80 7.38
N GLU A 193 -12.36 -5.00 8.42
CA GLU A 193 -12.08 -5.33 9.82
C GLU A 193 -12.80 -6.60 10.28
N ALA A 194 -14.04 -6.81 9.83
CA ALA A 194 -14.78 -8.04 10.13
C ALA A 194 -14.10 -9.31 9.61
N ASN A 195 -13.26 -9.20 8.59
CA ASN A 195 -12.60 -10.32 7.92
C ASN A 195 -11.07 -10.29 8.04
N ILE A 196 -10.49 -9.31 8.76
CA ILE A 196 -9.05 -9.05 8.74
C ILE A 196 -8.23 -10.25 9.23
N ASP A 197 -8.67 -10.94 10.26
CA ASP A 197 -7.96 -12.10 10.80
C ASP A 197 -7.86 -13.22 9.77
N ASN A 198 -8.97 -13.53 9.09
CA ASN A 198 -8.97 -14.55 8.04
C ASN A 198 -8.10 -14.10 6.85
N THR A 199 -8.10 -12.83 6.52
CA THR A 199 -7.24 -12.26 5.48
C THR A 199 -5.76 -12.44 5.83
N LEU A 200 -5.35 -12.08 7.04
CA LEU A 200 -3.97 -12.23 7.50
C LEU A 200 -3.56 -13.70 7.65
N LEU A 201 -4.48 -14.58 8.06
CA LEU A 201 -4.24 -16.04 8.03
C LEU A 201 -3.93 -16.54 6.62
N HIS A 202 -4.62 -16.01 5.60
CA HIS A 202 -4.35 -16.34 4.20
C HIS A 202 -3.02 -15.77 3.70
N VAL A 203 -2.71 -14.52 4.03
CA VAL A 203 -1.47 -13.86 3.60
C VAL A 203 -0.26 -14.58 4.18
N TYR A 204 -0.27 -14.86 5.48
CA TYR A 204 0.88 -15.40 6.21
C TYR A 204 0.76 -16.93 6.49
N ARG A 205 -0.05 -17.64 5.70
CA ARG A 205 -0.29 -19.08 5.89
C ARG A 205 0.98 -19.93 5.87
N ASP A 206 1.99 -19.51 5.11
CA ASP A 206 3.24 -20.22 4.89
C ASP A 206 4.33 -19.87 5.92
N LEU A 207 4.06 -18.92 6.85
CA LEU A 207 4.91 -18.64 7.99
C LEU A 207 4.60 -19.62 9.13
N SER A 208 5.62 -20.13 9.78
CA SER A 208 5.47 -20.87 11.06
C SER A 208 5.06 -19.92 12.20
N ASP A 209 4.60 -20.46 13.32
CA ASP A 209 4.21 -19.65 14.47
C ASP A 209 5.42 -18.91 15.08
N ALA A 210 6.62 -19.52 15.07
CA ALA A 210 7.85 -18.84 15.49
C ALA A 210 8.20 -17.65 14.58
N GLU A 211 8.01 -17.78 13.28
CA GLU A 211 8.21 -16.71 12.32
C GLU A 211 7.16 -15.59 12.46
N LEU A 212 5.90 -15.98 12.76
CA LEU A 212 4.85 -15.00 13.08
C LEU A 212 5.15 -14.24 14.37
N GLU A 213 5.70 -14.92 15.40
CA GLU A 213 6.09 -14.29 16.66
C GLU A 213 7.23 -13.26 16.46
N GLU A 214 8.22 -13.61 15.66
CA GLU A 214 9.31 -12.69 15.28
C GLU A 214 8.75 -11.48 14.51
N PHE A 215 7.83 -11.70 13.57
CA PHE A 215 7.17 -10.63 12.84
C PHE A 215 6.30 -9.75 13.75
N VAL A 216 5.50 -10.33 14.65
CA VAL A 216 4.73 -9.58 15.66
C VAL A 216 5.64 -8.71 16.51
N SER A 217 6.78 -9.27 16.95
CA SER A 217 7.76 -8.55 17.76
C SER A 217 8.29 -7.31 17.04
N PHE A 218 8.63 -7.42 15.76
CA PHE A 218 9.00 -6.26 14.96
C PHE A 218 7.82 -5.30 14.77
N ALA A 219 6.66 -5.80 14.34
CA ALA A 219 5.50 -4.97 14.04
C ALA A 219 5.01 -4.15 15.24
N GLN A 220 5.18 -4.66 16.46
CA GLN A 220 4.81 -3.99 17.71
C GLN A 220 5.94 -3.11 18.29
N SER A 221 7.16 -3.22 17.80
CA SER A 221 8.28 -2.37 18.25
C SER A 221 8.04 -0.90 17.86
N PRO A 222 8.63 0.07 18.56
CA PRO A 222 8.55 1.48 18.18
C PRO A 222 8.99 1.74 16.73
N GLU A 223 10.05 1.07 16.29
CA GLU A 223 10.60 1.18 14.94
C GLU A 223 9.67 0.55 13.89
N GLY A 224 9.08 -0.61 14.20
CA GLY A 224 8.08 -1.26 13.36
C GLY A 224 6.83 -0.40 13.22
N GLN A 225 6.33 0.16 14.32
CA GLN A 225 5.18 1.07 14.30
C GLN A 225 5.48 2.33 13.49
N ALA A 226 6.66 2.94 13.65
CA ALA A 226 7.08 4.08 12.83
C ALA A 226 7.12 3.73 11.34
N TYR A 227 7.67 2.55 11.00
CA TYR A 227 7.69 2.08 9.62
C TYR A 227 6.27 1.87 9.06
N TYR A 228 5.38 1.15 9.77
CA TYR A 228 4.04 0.87 9.25
C TYR A 228 3.17 2.11 9.12
N GLN A 229 3.33 3.11 10.01
CA GLN A 229 2.71 4.41 9.84
C GLN A 229 3.24 5.14 8.60
N ALA A 230 4.56 5.15 8.39
CA ALA A 230 5.19 5.73 7.20
C ALA A 230 4.76 4.98 5.93
N ALA A 231 4.67 3.64 5.97
CA ALA A 231 4.19 2.80 4.88
C ALA A 231 2.75 3.14 4.49
N PHE A 232 1.87 3.35 5.47
CA PHE A 232 0.49 3.78 5.19
C PHE A 232 0.45 5.16 4.53
N LYS A 233 1.24 6.14 5.00
CA LYS A 233 1.38 7.44 4.34
C LYS A 233 1.97 7.34 2.92
N THR A 234 2.89 6.41 2.73
CA THR A 234 3.48 6.08 1.42
C THR A 234 2.42 5.56 0.46
N LEU A 235 1.56 4.64 0.91
CA LEU A 235 0.43 4.14 0.13
C LEU A 235 -0.52 5.28 -0.26
N GLN A 236 -0.98 6.06 0.72
CA GLN A 236 -1.88 7.20 0.48
C GLN A 236 -1.29 8.18 -0.55
N ALA A 237 -0.01 8.53 -0.41
CA ALA A 237 0.67 9.43 -1.35
C ALA A 237 0.77 8.83 -2.75
N SER A 238 1.07 7.53 -2.86
CA SER A 238 1.15 6.82 -4.14
C SER A 238 -0.19 6.84 -4.89
N LEU A 239 -1.30 6.69 -4.17
CA LEU A 239 -2.65 6.63 -4.74
C LEU A 239 -3.31 8.00 -4.93
N ARG A 240 -2.74 9.07 -4.36
CA ARG A 240 -3.32 10.43 -4.43
C ARG A 240 -3.38 10.95 -5.86
N ASN A 241 -4.42 11.76 -6.13
CA ASN A 241 -4.48 12.52 -7.38
C ASN A 241 -3.35 13.56 -7.42
N PRO A 242 -2.53 13.63 -8.48
CA PRO A 242 -1.57 14.73 -8.63
C PRO A 242 -2.33 16.04 -8.73
N GLN A 243 -2.00 16.96 -7.86
CA GLN A 243 -2.47 18.37 -7.94
C GLN A 243 -1.74 19.07 -9.07
#